data_623859f02541dca0e2a7f7b59423018c
#
_entry.id   623859f02541dca0e2a7f7b59423018c
#
_cell.length_a   1.000
_cell.length_b   1.000
_cell.length_c   1.000
_cell.angle_alpha   90.00
_cell.angle_beta   90.00
_cell.angle_gamma   90.00
#
_symmetry.space_group_name_H-M   'P 1'
#
loop_
_entity.id
_entity.type
_entity.pdbx_description
1 polymer ?
#
loop_
_entity_poly.entity_id
_entity_poly.type
_entity_poly.pdbx_seq_one_letter_code
_entity_poly.pdbx_strand_id
1 'polypeptide(L)'
;MIIGLTGSIGMGKSTVAAMFADEGVPVFDADATVHRLQGVGGRLVPAIEASFPGTTANGAVDRAKLGAAVFGNDAAIKRLEAIVHPAVGEERAAFLAEHAGKRVVFDVPLLFETGGERNVDSIVVVSAAPDVQRARVLARPGMTPEKFAAILARQTPDAEKRARAHHIIRTDTSFDATRAQVRAVLASLEI
;
A
#
# COMPACT_ATOMS: atom_id res chain seq x y z
N MET A 1 8.67 -16.76 -1.76
CA MET A 1 9.44 -15.52 -1.47
C MET A 1 8.49 -14.31 -1.50
N ILE A 2 8.51 -13.48 -0.48
CA ILE A 2 7.67 -12.28 -0.36
C ILE A 2 8.53 -11.04 -0.61
N ILE A 3 8.18 -10.26 -1.63
CA ILE A 3 8.82 -8.99 -1.97
C ILE A 3 7.97 -7.86 -1.39
N GLY A 4 8.49 -7.10 -0.42
CA GLY A 4 7.84 -5.90 0.09
C GLY A 4 8.10 -4.71 -0.83
N LEU A 5 7.07 -4.20 -1.49
CA LEU A 5 7.13 -3.02 -2.35
C LEU A 5 6.67 -1.80 -1.55
N THR A 6 7.53 -0.82 -1.41
CA THR A 6 7.21 0.41 -0.67
C THR A 6 7.73 1.65 -1.41
N GLY A 7 7.30 2.79 -0.97
CA GLY A 7 7.71 4.09 -1.50
C GLY A 7 6.81 5.19 -0.98
N SER A 8 7.37 6.38 -0.82
CA SER A 8 6.63 7.54 -0.32
C SER A 8 5.58 8.01 -1.34
N ILE A 9 4.65 8.84 -0.87
CA ILE A 9 3.62 9.42 -1.73
C ILE A 9 4.25 10.04 -2.99
N GLY A 10 3.66 9.78 -4.16
CA GLY A 10 4.10 10.35 -5.44
C GLY A 10 5.32 9.69 -6.09
N MET A 11 5.89 8.66 -5.47
CA MET A 11 7.07 7.95 -6.00
C MET A 11 6.76 6.97 -7.14
N GLY A 12 5.49 6.73 -7.49
CA GLY A 12 5.12 5.85 -8.61
C GLY A 12 4.96 4.37 -8.25
N LYS A 13 4.78 4.04 -6.96
CA LYS A 13 4.65 2.66 -6.44
C LYS A 13 3.58 1.85 -7.17
N SER A 14 2.38 2.41 -7.40
CA SER A 14 1.28 1.68 -8.07
C SER A 14 1.63 1.29 -9.51
N THR A 15 2.39 2.13 -10.23
CA THR A 15 2.90 1.82 -11.57
C THR A 15 3.88 0.65 -11.52
N VAL A 16 4.79 0.65 -10.55
CA VAL A 16 5.77 -0.44 -10.37
C VAL A 16 5.07 -1.72 -9.94
N ALA A 17 4.06 -1.66 -9.07
CA ALA A 17 3.24 -2.82 -8.69
C ALA A 17 2.54 -3.44 -9.92
N ALA A 18 1.96 -2.60 -10.79
CA ALA A 18 1.39 -3.06 -12.06
C ALA A 18 2.44 -3.72 -12.98
N MET A 19 3.65 -3.17 -13.05
CA MET A 19 4.74 -3.75 -13.83
C MET A 19 5.15 -5.13 -13.30
N PHE A 20 5.20 -5.34 -11.98
CA PHE A 20 5.41 -6.67 -11.40
C PHE A 20 4.31 -7.66 -11.79
N ALA A 21 3.05 -7.22 -11.76
CA ALA A 21 1.92 -8.04 -12.20
C ALA A 21 1.99 -8.40 -13.68
N ASP A 22 2.36 -7.44 -14.55
CA ASP A 22 2.58 -7.66 -15.99
C ASP A 22 3.70 -8.69 -16.27
N GLU A 23 4.72 -8.76 -15.41
CA GLU A 23 5.81 -9.75 -15.48
C GLU A 23 5.41 -11.10 -14.81
N GLY A 24 4.11 -11.28 -14.50
CA GLY A 24 3.56 -12.53 -13.98
C GLY A 24 3.77 -12.76 -12.48
N VAL A 25 4.16 -11.76 -11.71
CA VAL A 25 4.32 -11.85 -10.27
C VAL A 25 3.03 -11.41 -9.58
N PRO A 26 2.35 -12.28 -8.80
CA PRO A 26 1.14 -11.90 -8.08
C PRO A 26 1.40 -10.77 -7.08
N VAL A 27 0.48 -9.79 -7.03
CA VAL A 27 0.57 -8.63 -6.17
C VAL A 27 -0.59 -8.63 -5.17
N PHE A 28 -0.28 -8.58 -3.89
CA PHE A 28 -1.23 -8.35 -2.81
C PHE A 28 -1.21 -6.86 -2.43
N ASP A 29 -2.32 -6.18 -2.70
CA ASP A 29 -2.55 -4.79 -2.29
C ASP A 29 -3.50 -4.77 -1.08
N ALA A 30 -2.96 -4.44 0.09
CA ALA A 30 -3.74 -4.38 1.32
C ALA A 30 -4.80 -3.29 1.29
N ASP A 31 -4.52 -2.13 0.71
CA ASP A 31 -5.45 -1.01 0.61
C ASP A 31 -6.61 -1.37 -0.34
N ALA A 32 -6.33 -1.95 -1.51
CA ALA A 32 -7.35 -2.44 -2.43
C ALA A 32 -8.19 -3.56 -1.78
N THR A 33 -7.57 -4.43 -0.97
CA THR A 33 -8.28 -5.46 -0.22
C THR A 33 -9.25 -4.86 0.79
N VAL A 34 -8.83 -3.88 1.59
CA VAL A 34 -9.73 -3.15 2.51
C VAL A 34 -10.88 -2.50 1.73
N HIS A 35 -10.59 -1.86 0.60
CA HIS A 35 -11.62 -1.27 -0.26
C HIS A 35 -12.67 -2.29 -0.71
N ARG A 36 -12.24 -3.46 -1.15
CA ARG A 36 -13.13 -4.55 -1.58
C ARG A 36 -13.97 -5.08 -0.42
N LEU A 37 -13.35 -5.28 0.75
CA LEU A 37 -14.02 -5.78 1.94
C LEU A 37 -15.04 -4.78 2.53
N GLN A 38 -14.90 -3.51 2.26
CA GLN A 38 -15.80 -2.42 2.66
C GLN A 38 -16.77 -2.00 1.55
N GLY A 39 -16.60 -2.50 0.33
CA GLY A 39 -17.46 -2.21 -0.83
C GLY A 39 -18.83 -2.86 -0.74
N VAL A 40 -19.62 -2.73 -1.80
CA VAL A 40 -20.97 -3.31 -1.86
C VAL A 40 -20.93 -4.82 -1.66
N GLY A 41 -21.65 -5.31 -0.65
CA GLY A 41 -21.66 -6.72 -0.27
C GLY A 41 -20.37 -7.19 0.42
N GLY A 42 -19.45 -6.29 0.74
CA GLY A 42 -18.19 -6.61 1.42
C GLY A 42 -18.40 -7.19 2.81
N ARG A 43 -17.60 -8.19 3.18
CA ARG A 43 -17.79 -8.94 4.44
C ARG A 43 -17.56 -8.11 5.71
N LEU A 44 -16.89 -6.95 5.60
CA LEU A 44 -16.70 -6.04 6.74
C LEU A 44 -17.89 -5.12 6.99
N VAL A 45 -18.78 -4.94 6.03
CA VAL A 45 -19.90 -3.99 6.12
C VAL A 45 -20.79 -4.24 7.35
N PRO A 46 -21.24 -5.48 7.65
CA PRO A 46 -22.08 -5.74 8.83
C PRO A 46 -21.35 -5.46 10.17
N ALA A 47 -20.08 -5.87 10.27
CA ALA A 47 -19.29 -5.68 11.49
C ALA A 47 -18.98 -4.20 11.76
N ILE A 48 -18.72 -3.43 10.70
CA ILE A 48 -18.50 -1.98 10.78
C ILE A 48 -19.79 -1.28 11.16
N GLU A 49 -20.93 -1.60 10.56
CA GLU A 49 -22.24 -1.01 10.94
C GLU A 49 -22.59 -1.30 12.40
N ALA A 50 -22.35 -2.53 12.86
CA ALA A 50 -22.61 -2.90 14.26
C ALA A 50 -21.76 -2.10 15.25
N SER A 51 -20.50 -1.80 14.91
CA SER A 51 -19.55 -1.06 15.75
C SER A 51 -19.62 0.45 15.59
N PHE A 52 -20.07 0.92 14.44
CA PHE A 52 -20.19 2.32 14.02
C PHE A 52 -21.53 2.56 13.32
N PRO A 53 -22.65 2.58 14.04
CA PRO A 53 -23.97 2.70 13.42
C PRO A 53 -24.13 3.93 12.55
N GLY A 54 -24.77 3.76 11.38
CA GLY A 54 -25.01 4.81 10.40
C GLY A 54 -23.82 5.15 9.50
N THR A 55 -22.73 4.35 9.57
CA THR A 55 -21.55 4.52 8.70
C THR A 55 -21.60 3.65 7.45
N THR A 56 -22.73 3.02 7.16
CA THR A 56 -22.93 2.26 5.92
C THR A 56 -24.10 2.82 5.10
N ALA A 57 -24.05 2.64 3.79
CA ALA A 57 -25.11 3.02 2.86
C ALA A 57 -25.05 2.13 1.62
N ASN A 58 -26.22 1.75 1.07
CA ASN A 58 -26.32 0.94 -0.15
C ASN A 58 -25.50 -0.35 -0.14
N GLY A 59 -25.37 -0.99 1.02
CA GLY A 59 -24.60 -2.23 1.19
C GLY A 59 -23.08 -2.06 1.22
N ALA A 60 -22.58 -0.85 1.35
CA ALA A 60 -21.15 -0.52 1.44
C ALA A 60 -20.88 0.38 2.63
N VAL A 61 -19.62 0.46 3.08
CA VAL A 61 -19.16 1.44 4.06
C VAL A 61 -19.10 2.84 3.43
N ASP A 62 -19.77 3.81 4.05
CA ASP A 62 -19.60 5.23 3.77
C ASP A 62 -18.31 5.71 4.46
N ARG A 63 -17.24 5.81 3.68
CA ARG A 63 -15.90 6.12 4.20
C ARG A 63 -15.80 7.52 4.80
N ALA A 64 -16.61 8.47 4.31
CA ALA A 64 -16.63 9.82 4.88
C ALA A 64 -17.25 9.80 6.27
N LYS A 65 -18.38 9.11 6.44
CA LYS A 65 -19.04 8.95 7.74
C LYS A 65 -18.19 8.13 8.71
N LEU A 66 -17.61 7.01 8.25
CA LEU A 66 -16.72 6.21 9.09
C LEU A 66 -15.49 7.02 9.52
N GLY A 67 -14.86 7.73 8.58
CA GLY A 67 -13.74 8.62 8.87
C GLY A 67 -14.10 9.66 9.92
N ALA A 68 -15.25 10.31 9.81
CA ALA A 68 -15.74 11.27 10.80
C ALA A 68 -15.99 10.63 12.18
N ALA A 69 -16.49 9.38 12.20
CA ALA A 69 -16.78 8.66 13.46
C ALA A 69 -15.51 8.25 14.22
N VAL A 70 -14.39 8.04 13.52
CA VAL A 70 -13.12 7.64 14.14
C VAL A 70 -12.11 8.78 14.29
N PHE A 71 -12.34 9.90 13.59
CA PHE A 71 -11.40 11.03 13.60
C PHE A 71 -11.18 11.58 15.01
N GLY A 72 -9.91 11.65 15.43
CA GLY A 72 -9.53 12.18 16.74
C GLY A 72 -9.93 11.29 17.94
N ASN A 73 -10.35 10.03 17.70
CA ASN A 73 -10.74 9.10 18.73
C ASN A 73 -9.94 7.79 18.63
N ASP A 74 -8.86 7.70 19.41
CA ASP A 74 -7.94 6.55 19.41
C ASP A 74 -8.64 5.23 19.77
N ALA A 75 -9.64 5.26 20.66
CA ALA A 75 -10.40 4.08 21.02
C ALA A 75 -11.29 3.59 19.86
N ALA A 76 -11.86 4.52 19.10
CA ALA A 76 -12.62 4.19 17.89
C ALA A 76 -11.71 3.65 16.78
N ILE A 77 -10.53 4.24 16.59
CA ILE A 77 -9.51 3.75 15.64
C ILE A 77 -9.13 2.31 15.99
N LYS A 78 -8.78 2.03 17.25
CA LYS A 78 -8.43 0.66 17.70
C LYS A 78 -9.56 -0.35 17.48
N ARG A 79 -10.83 0.05 17.72
CA ARG A 79 -11.98 -0.83 17.42
C ARG A 79 -12.11 -1.13 15.94
N LEU A 80 -11.92 -0.13 15.08
CA LEU A 80 -11.94 -0.33 13.64
C LEU A 80 -10.82 -1.25 13.18
N GLU A 81 -9.60 -1.02 13.67
CA GLU A 81 -8.44 -1.88 13.40
C GLU A 81 -8.67 -3.33 13.84
N ALA A 82 -9.29 -3.55 15.00
CA ALA A 82 -9.62 -4.90 15.48
C ALA A 82 -10.63 -5.64 14.57
N ILE A 83 -11.43 -4.92 13.79
CA ILE A 83 -12.33 -5.49 12.78
C ILE A 83 -11.60 -5.72 11.45
N VAL A 84 -10.80 -4.76 11.02
CA VAL A 84 -10.18 -4.77 9.67
C VAL A 84 -8.95 -5.67 9.62
N HIS A 85 -8.06 -5.62 10.61
CA HIS A 85 -6.79 -6.34 10.56
C HIS A 85 -6.94 -7.86 10.43
N PRO A 86 -7.83 -8.56 11.20
CA PRO A 86 -8.02 -9.99 11.03
C PRO A 86 -8.51 -10.35 9.63
N ALA A 87 -9.46 -9.59 9.09
CA ALA A 87 -10.02 -9.83 7.77
C ALA A 87 -8.98 -9.67 6.65
N VAL A 88 -8.13 -8.65 6.73
CA VAL A 88 -7.01 -8.47 5.78
C VAL A 88 -5.97 -9.56 5.97
N GLY A 89 -5.71 -9.99 7.21
CA GLY A 89 -4.81 -11.10 7.53
C GLY A 89 -5.26 -12.42 6.90
N GLU A 90 -6.55 -12.72 6.93
CA GLU A 90 -7.13 -13.91 6.28
C GLU A 90 -6.99 -13.84 4.74
N GLU A 91 -7.29 -12.68 4.13
CA GLU A 91 -7.11 -12.48 2.69
C GLU A 91 -5.64 -12.66 2.28
N ARG A 92 -4.72 -12.14 3.09
CA ARG A 92 -3.29 -12.31 2.88
C ARG A 92 -2.88 -13.78 2.99
N ALA A 93 -3.39 -14.50 3.97
CA ALA A 93 -3.10 -15.94 4.15
C ALA A 93 -3.64 -16.77 2.98
N ALA A 94 -4.87 -16.48 2.52
CA ALA A 94 -5.46 -17.12 1.34
C ALA A 94 -4.64 -16.85 0.08
N PHE A 95 -4.23 -15.60 -0.14
CA PHE A 95 -3.37 -15.21 -1.26
C PHE A 95 -2.02 -15.96 -1.24
N LEU A 96 -1.38 -16.08 -0.07
CA LEU A 96 -0.12 -16.82 0.05
C LEU A 96 -0.30 -18.33 -0.20
N ALA A 97 -1.42 -18.91 0.23
CA ALA A 97 -1.73 -20.31 -0.02
C ALA A 97 -1.95 -20.58 -1.52
N GLU A 98 -2.69 -19.69 -2.21
CA GLU A 98 -2.94 -19.76 -3.66
C GLU A 98 -1.64 -19.66 -4.47
N HIS A 99 -0.68 -18.89 -3.97
CA HIS A 99 0.60 -18.66 -4.64
C HIS A 99 1.79 -19.35 -3.94
N ALA A 100 1.51 -20.47 -3.25
CA ALA A 100 2.55 -21.23 -2.56
C ALA A 100 3.71 -21.61 -3.49
N GLY A 101 4.94 -21.43 -3.02
CA GLY A 101 6.15 -21.68 -3.80
C GLY A 101 6.50 -20.61 -4.85
N LYS A 102 5.64 -19.64 -5.08
CA LYS A 102 5.91 -18.53 -6.03
C LYS A 102 6.52 -17.32 -5.32
N ARG A 103 7.13 -16.43 -6.12
CA ARG A 103 7.41 -15.07 -5.71
C ARG A 103 6.10 -14.27 -5.72
N VAL A 104 5.90 -13.45 -4.71
CA VAL A 104 4.74 -12.56 -4.61
C VAL A 104 5.18 -11.17 -4.16
N VAL A 105 4.47 -10.15 -4.56
CA VAL A 105 4.69 -8.76 -4.12
C VAL A 105 3.62 -8.38 -3.11
N PHE A 106 4.04 -7.83 -1.98
CA PHE A 106 3.17 -7.12 -1.04
C PHE A 106 3.33 -5.63 -1.25
N ASP A 107 2.29 -4.98 -1.74
CA ASP A 107 2.24 -3.53 -1.89
C ASP A 107 1.88 -2.88 -0.55
N VAL A 108 2.91 -2.31 0.13
CA VAL A 108 2.79 -1.77 1.49
C VAL A 108 3.37 -0.35 1.55
N PRO A 109 2.53 0.69 1.46
CA PRO A 109 3.00 2.09 1.47
C PRO A 109 3.81 2.47 2.71
N LEU A 110 3.41 1.96 3.88
CA LEU A 110 3.99 2.27 5.19
C LEU A 110 4.79 1.09 5.77
N LEU A 111 5.58 0.41 4.92
CA LEU A 111 6.31 -0.80 5.28
C LEU A 111 7.23 -0.59 6.50
N PHE A 112 8.01 0.47 6.49
CA PHE A 112 8.97 0.77 7.55
C PHE A 112 8.31 1.39 8.78
N GLU A 113 7.29 2.21 8.57
CA GLU A 113 6.57 2.91 9.61
C GLU A 113 5.79 1.95 10.53
N THR A 114 5.37 0.81 9.98
CA THR A 114 4.62 -0.23 10.71
C THR A 114 5.46 -1.42 11.15
N GLY A 115 6.77 -1.41 10.85
CA GLY A 115 7.66 -2.55 11.13
C GLY A 115 7.39 -3.77 10.24
N GLY A 116 6.70 -3.56 9.10
CA GLY A 116 6.31 -4.61 8.16
C GLY A 116 7.48 -5.25 7.41
N GLU A 117 8.65 -4.61 7.43
CA GLU A 117 9.87 -5.12 6.81
C GLU A 117 10.34 -6.46 7.37
N ARG A 118 9.92 -6.81 8.59
CA ARG A 118 10.23 -8.10 9.23
C ARG A 118 9.44 -9.27 8.65
N ASN A 119 8.42 -8.99 7.85
CA ASN A 119 7.50 -9.99 7.30
C ASN A 119 7.68 -10.19 5.79
N VAL A 120 8.80 -9.71 5.23
CA VAL A 120 9.13 -9.85 3.81
C VAL A 120 10.56 -10.34 3.65
N ASP A 121 10.82 -11.08 2.59
CA ASP A 121 12.13 -11.66 2.31
C ASP A 121 13.05 -10.66 1.59
N SER A 122 12.47 -9.77 0.79
CA SER A 122 13.21 -8.74 0.05
C SER A 122 12.42 -7.43 0.03
N ILE A 123 13.12 -6.30 0.09
CA ILE A 123 12.53 -4.97 0.12
C ILE A 123 12.90 -4.23 -1.16
N VAL A 124 11.87 -3.82 -1.90
CA VAL A 124 11.99 -2.96 -3.08
C VAL A 124 11.44 -1.58 -2.73
N VAL A 125 12.29 -0.56 -2.80
CA VAL A 125 11.89 0.83 -2.60
C VAL A 125 11.73 1.53 -3.95
N VAL A 126 10.54 2.08 -4.18
CA VAL A 126 10.26 2.91 -5.34
C VAL A 126 10.56 4.37 -4.99
N SER A 127 11.40 5.00 -5.80
CA SER A 127 11.91 6.35 -5.55
C SER A 127 11.90 7.19 -6.82
N ALA A 128 11.81 8.51 -6.65
CA ALA A 128 11.94 9.51 -7.70
C ALA A 128 12.62 10.76 -7.13
N ALA A 129 13.12 11.64 -7.99
CA ALA A 129 13.64 12.93 -7.58
C ALA A 129 12.56 13.77 -6.85
N PRO A 130 12.95 14.56 -5.83
CA PRO A 130 12.00 15.31 -5.00
C PRO A 130 11.11 16.29 -5.77
N ASP A 131 11.62 16.90 -6.82
CA ASP A 131 10.89 17.79 -7.73
C ASP A 131 9.83 17.03 -8.52
N VAL A 132 10.17 15.85 -9.05
CA VAL A 132 9.25 14.94 -9.75
C VAL A 132 8.17 14.44 -8.80
N GLN A 133 8.54 14.03 -7.60
CA GLN A 133 7.60 13.64 -6.55
C GLN A 133 6.60 14.77 -6.27
N ARG A 134 7.12 15.99 -6.00
CA ARG A 134 6.32 17.17 -5.70
C ARG A 134 5.34 17.47 -6.83
N ALA A 135 5.83 17.52 -8.07
CA ALA A 135 5.00 17.80 -9.25
C ALA A 135 3.85 16.78 -9.37
N ARG A 136 4.13 15.48 -9.24
CA ARG A 136 3.12 14.42 -9.31
C ARG A 136 2.07 14.53 -8.22
N VAL A 137 2.47 14.87 -7.00
CA VAL A 137 1.54 14.96 -5.86
C VAL A 137 0.67 16.20 -5.97
N LEU A 138 1.25 17.35 -6.29
CA LEU A 138 0.50 18.59 -6.41
C LEU A 138 -0.45 18.62 -7.63
N ALA A 139 -0.22 17.79 -8.64
CA ALA A 139 -1.16 17.61 -9.75
C ALA A 139 -2.42 16.82 -9.36
N ARG A 140 -2.48 16.21 -8.18
CA ARG A 140 -3.67 15.45 -7.74
C ARG A 140 -4.77 16.41 -7.28
N PRO A 141 -6.05 16.15 -7.60
CA PRO A 141 -7.16 16.97 -7.15
C PRO A 141 -7.19 17.11 -5.62
N GLY A 142 -7.34 18.33 -5.13
CA GLY A 142 -7.45 18.64 -3.68
C GLY A 142 -6.15 18.52 -2.88
N MET A 143 -5.00 18.28 -3.54
CA MET A 143 -3.70 18.29 -2.88
C MET A 143 -3.13 19.71 -2.83
N THR A 144 -2.64 20.11 -1.66
CA THR A 144 -1.95 21.39 -1.44
C THR A 144 -0.54 21.14 -0.92
N PRO A 145 0.38 22.14 -1.02
CA PRO A 145 1.72 22.02 -0.45
C PRO A 145 1.72 21.65 1.04
N GLU A 146 0.78 22.19 1.81
CA GLU A 146 0.66 21.97 3.25
C GLU A 146 0.23 20.53 3.56
N LYS A 147 -0.77 20.01 2.82
CA LYS A 147 -1.22 18.62 2.92
C LYS A 147 -0.08 17.66 2.52
N PHE A 148 0.63 17.98 1.46
CA PHE A 148 1.77 17.17 1.02
C PHE A 148 2.87 17.13 2.10
N ALA A 149 3.25 18.27 2.67
CA ALA A 149 4.22 18.34 3.75
C ALA A 149 3.77 17.54 4.99
N ALA A 150 2.49 17.64 5.36
CA ALA A 150 1.93 16.89 6.48
C ALA A 150 1.94 15.37 6.25
N ILE A 151 1.74 14.90 5.01
CA ILE A 151 1.85 13.48 4.66
C ILE A 151 3.31 13.02 4.75
N LEU A 152 4.24 13.79 4.17
CA LEU A 152 5.67 13.46 4.20
C LEU A 152 6.21 13.39 5.64
N ALA A 153 5.77 14.28 6.53
CA ALA A 153 6.19 14.29 7.92
C ALA A 153 5.80 13.01 8.70
N ARG A 154 4.83 12.25 8.19
CA ARG A 154 4.40 10.96 8.78
C ARG A 154 5.05 9.74 8.14
N GLN A 155 5.82 9.95 7.07
CA GLN A 155 6.50 8.88 6.35
C GLN A 155 7.98 8.91 6.65
N THR A 156 8.59 7.74 6.74
CA THR A 156 10.06 7.59 6.77
C THR A 156 10.65 8.31 5.56
N PRO A 157 11.69 9.14 5.72
CA PRO A 157 12.33 9.84 4.62
C PRO A 157 12.81 8.89 3.50
N ASP A 158 12.68 9.31 2.24
CA ASP A 158 13.06 8.47 1.09
C ASP A 158 14.51 8.01 1.14
N ALA A 159 15.41 8.88 1.58
CA ALA A 159 16.83 8.53 1.74
C ALA A 159 17.04 7.38 2.74
N GLU A 160 16.30 7.38 3.85
CA GLU A 160 16.34 6.31 4.83
C GLU A 160 15.72 5.02 4.30
N LYS A 161 14.56 5.11 3.61
CA LYS A 161 13.96 3.96 2.93
C LYS A 161 14.93 3.32 1.95
N ARG A 162 15.59 4.12 1.12
CA ARG A 162 16.61 3.63 0.16
C ARG A 162 17.81 2.98 0.84
N ALA A 163 18.27 3.52 1.98
CA ALA A 163 19.38 2.95 2.72
C ALA A 163 19.06 1.56 3.33
N ARG A 164 17.77 1.27 3.55
CA ARG A 164 17.27 -0.01 4.09
C ARG A 164 16.73 -0.96 3.01
N ALA A 165 16.75 -0.56 1.74
CA ALA A 165 16.26 -1.35 0.62
C ALA A 165 17.27 -2.40 0.19
N HIS A 166 16.79 -3.57 -0.25
CA HIS A 166 17.60 -4.54 -1.01
C HIS A 166 17.69 -4.11 -2.48
N HIS A 167 16.62 -3.50 -3.01
CA HIS A 167 16.57 -3.01 -4.38
C HIS A 167 15.87 -1.64 -4.43
N ILE A 168 16.31 -0.79 -5.35
CA ILE A 168 15.72 0.53 -5.60
C ILE A 168 15.26 0.58 -7.05
N ILE A 169 14.00 0.99 -7.28
CA ILE A 169 13.46 1.24 -8.61
C ILE A 169 13.20 2.73 -8.76
N ARG A 170 13.88 3.35 -9.73
CA ARG A 170 13.71 4.76 -10.07
C ARG A 170 12.59 4.93 -11.08
N THR A 171 11.68 5.87 -10.79
CA THR A 171 10.51 6.16 -11.64
C THR A 171 10.55 7.57 -12.26
N ASP A 172 11.56 8.35 -11.99
CA ASP A 172 11.89 9.60 -12.67
C ASP A 172 12.64 9.36 -14.00
N THR A 173 12.33 8.25 -14.63
CA THR A 173 12.85 7.78 -15.91
C THR A 173 11.69 7.41 -16.84
N SER A 174 11.97 6.92 -18.06
CA SER A 174 10.92 6.39 -18.94
C SER A 174 10.25 5.13 -18.37
N PHE A 175 9.04 4.83 -18.84
CA PHE A 175 8.34 3.59 -18.48
C PHE A 175 9.16 2.34 -18.81
N ASP A 176 9.81 2.33 -20.00
CA ASP A 176 10.64 1.20 -20.42
C ASP A 176 11.86 1.01 -19.51
N ALA A 177 12.52 2.10 -19.12
CA ALA A 177 13.66 2.05 -18.19
C ALA A 177 13.20 1.60 -16.78
N THR A 178 12.02 2.03 -16.34
CA THR A 178 11.44 1.55 -15.06
C THR A 178 11.13 0.06 -15.15
N ARG A 179 10.51 -0.42 -16.23
CA ARG A 179 10.22 -1.84 -16.46
C ARG A 179 11.49 -2.69 -16.55
N ALA A 180 12.54 -2.18 -17.18
CA ALA A 180 13.85 -2.86 -17.21
C ALA A 180 14.42 -3.05 -15.79
N GLN A 181 14.26 -2.07 -14.90
CA GLN A 181 14.65 -2.21 -13.50
C GLN A 181 13.82 -3.28 -12.76
N VAL A 182 12.49 -3.35 -13.00
CA VAL A 182 11.64 -4.42 -12.43
C VAL A 182 12.16 -5.80 -12.86
N ARG A 183 12.45 -5.99 -14.16
CA ARG A 183 13.01 -7.24 -14.67
C ARG A 183 14.38 -7.57 -14.07
N ALA A 184 15.24 -6.58 -13.90
CA ALA A 184 16.55 -6.75 -13.26
C ALA A 184 16.41 -7.19 -11.79
N VAL A 185 15.46 -6.62 -11.04
CA VAL A 185 15.14 -7.07 -9.68
C VAL A 185 14.68 -8.53 -9.70
N LEU A 186 13.75 -8.90 -10.58
CA LEU A 186 13.26 -10.27 -10.68
C LEU A 186 14.35 -11.26 -11.04
N ALA A 187 15.26 -10.92 -11.95
CA ALA A 187 16.41 -11.75 -12.32
C ALA A 187 17.38 -11.91 -11.15
N SER A 188 17.62 -10.88 -10.35
CA SER A 188 18.52 -10.96 -9.17
C SER A 188 17.95 -11.78 -8.02
N LEU A 189 16.65 -12.03 -8.01
CA LEU A 189 15.94 -12.85 -7.01
C LEU A 189 15.73 -14.31 -7.50
N GLU A 190 16.19 -14.65 -8.68
CA GLU A 190 16.25 -16.04 -9.15
C GLU A 190 17.37 -16.79 -8.43
N ILE A 191 16.99 -17.85 -7.75
CA ILE A 191 17.90 -18.81 -7.09
C ILE A 191 18.09 -19.99 -8.02
#